data_08a59adb66311ca9357a619c70985c8a
#
_entry.id   08a59adb66311ca9357a619c70985c8a
#
_cell.length_a   1.000
_cell.length_b   1.000
_cell.length_c   1.000
_cell.angle_alpha   90.00
_cell.angle_beta   90.00
_cell.angle_gamma   90.00
#
_symmetry.space_group_name_H-M   'P 1'
#
loop_
_entity.id
_entity.type
_entity.pdbx_description
1 polymer ?
#
loop_
_entity_poly.entity_id
_entity_poly.type
_entity_poly.pdbx_seq_one_letter_code
_entity_poly.pdbx_strand_id
1 'polypeptide(L)'
;LSKGQRIKPEQGENTDLSTVLDQNELGGAKTRFRSNVAAIRLVNKLYAENRNPSAEEQRTLSQFVGWGGLAKVFDEKNESWKKEYAELKSLLSTEDYEQARSSTLNAYYTAKDVIGGIYTALNRFGVKGNNRILEPAMGTGNFFGFMPKEIANGSRLYGVELDNLTGRIAAKLYPQANVQIKGFEDTTFPNDK
;
A
#
# COMPACT_ATOMS: atom_id res chain seq x y z
N LEU A 1 -10.84 30.83 -31.50
CA LEU A 1 -10.83 30.41 -30.09
C LEU A 1 -10.62 28.89 -30.07
N SER A 2 -9.37 28.43 -29.82
CA SER A 2 -9.02 27.05 -29.77
C SER A 2 -9.63 26.39 -28.51
N LYS A 3 -10.33 25.26 -28.71
CA LYS A 3 -10.83 24.40 -27.62
C LYS A 3 -9.63 23.91 -26.82
N GLY A 4 -9.52 24.34 -25.57
CA GLY A 4 -8.49 23.87 -24.66
C GLY A 4 -8.52 22.34 -24.56
N GLN A 5 -7.44 21.69 -24.97
CA GLN A 5 -7.18 20.28 -24.67
C GLN A 5 -7.14 20.14 -23.15
N ARG A 6 -8.12 19.42 -22.57
CA ARG A 6 -8.00 18.91 -21.21
C ARG A 6 -6.86 17.90 -21.24
N ILE A 7 -5.70 18.28 -20.73
CA ILE A 7 -4.62 17.36 -20.42
C ILE A 7 -5.21 16.41 -19.34
N LYS A 8 -5.48 15.15 -19.70
CA LYS A 8 -5.76 14.12 -18.71
C LYS A 8 -4.50 14.03 -17.85
N PRO A 9 -4.62 14.02 -16.49
CA PRO A 9 -3.46 13.76 -15.66
C PRO A 9 -2.84 12.45 -16.13
N GLU A 10 -1.52 12.46 -16.32
CA GLU A 10 -0.77 11.27 -16.70
C GLU A 10 -1.14 10.14 -15.73
N GLN A 11 -1.67 9.05 -16.27
CA GLN A 11 -2.04 7.89 -15.46
C GLN A 11 -0.72 7.27 -15.02
N GLY A 12 -0.38 7.43 -13.72
CA GLY A 12 0.87 6.89 -13.16
C GLY A 12 0.97 5.39 -13.39
N GLU A 13 2.19 4.85 -13.33
CA GLU A 13 2.42 3.42 -13.46
C GLU A 13 2.30 2.71 -12.10
N ASN A 14 1.82 1.46 -12.13
CA ASN A 14 1.80 0.62 -10.96
C ASN A 14 3.23 0.25 -10.53
N THR A 15 3.47 0.21 -9.23
CA THR A 15 4.77 -0.15 -8.67
C THR A 15 5.09 -1.63 -8.91
N ASP A 16 6.29 -1.91 -9.40
CA ASP A 16 6.89 -3.26 -9.47
C ASP A 16 7.80 -3.44 -8.25
N LEU A 17 7.33 -4.21 -7.26
CA LEU A 17 8.09 -4.47 -6.03
C LEU A 17 9.25 -5.46 -6.23
N SER A 18 9.32 -6.15 -7.37
CA SER A 18 10.45 -7.05 -7.67
C SER A 18 11.79 -6.29 -7.77
N THR A 19 11.72 -4.98 -8.01
CA THR A 19 12.87 -4.08 -8.13
C THR A 19 13.16 -3.28 -6.85
N VAL A 20 12.37 -3.48 -5.80
CA VAL A 20 12.48 -2.77 -4.51
C VAL A 20 13.06 -3.70 -3.45
N LEU A 21 13.81 -3.14 -2.47
CA LEU A 21 14.32 -3.91 -1.32
C LEU A 21 13.19 -4.60 -0.56
N ASP A 22 13.44 -5.84 -0.14
CA ASP A 22 12.49 -6.61 0.66
C ASP A 22 12.18 -5.83 1.97
N GLN A 23 10.90 -5.73 2.29
CA GLN A 23 10.45 -5.07 3.53
C GLN A 23 11.05 -5.73 4.79
N ASN A 24 11.40 -7.01 4.72
CA ASN A 24 12.08 -7.74 5.79
C ASN A 24 13.55 -7.30 5.98
N GLU A 25 14.16 -6.67 4.99
CA GLU A 25 15.53 -6.15 5.03
C GLU A 25 15.62 -4.72 5.59
N LEU A 26 14.49 -4.08 5.92
CA LEU A 26 14.45 -2.70 6.41
C LEU A 26 15.07 -2.50 7.81
N GLY A 27 15.58 -3.55 8.43
CA GLY A 27 16.31 -3.46 9.69
C GLY A 27 15.43 -3.42 10.94
N GLY A 28 15.96 -2.86 12.04
CA GLY A 28 15.32 -2.88 13.36
C GLY A 28 14.07 -1.99 13.47
N ALA A 29 13.33 -2.12 14.59
CA ALA A 29 12.05 -1.45 14.82
C ALA A 29 12.09 0.09 14.61
N LYS A 30 13.18 0.75 15.05
CA LYS A 30 13.34 2.20 14.85
C LYS A 30 13.51 2.58 13.37
N THR A 31 14.15 1.74 12.58
CA THR A 31 14.30 1.96 11.13
C THR A 31 12.96 1.79 10.43
N ARG A 32 12.22 0.71 10.75
CA ARG A 32 10.86 0.50 10.22
C ARG A 32 9.91 1.64 10.58
N PHE A 33 9.98 2.14 11.81
CA PHE A 33 9.22 3.33 12.21
C PHE A 33 9.54 4.54 11.32
N ARG A 34 10.82 4.84 11.09
CA ARG A 34 11.24 5.97 10.23
C ARG A 34 10.76 5.81 8.79
N SER A 35 10.81 4.59 8.24
CA SER A 35 10.25 4.30 6.91
C SER A 35 8.74 4.55 6.86
N ASN A 36 7.99 4.12 7.89
CA ASN A 36 6.57 4.41 7.99
C ASN A 36 6.30 5.92 8.03
N VAL A 37 7.01 6.66 8.86
CA VAL A 37 6.86 8.13 8.96
C VAL A 37 7.16 8.83 7.63
N ALA A 38 8.23 8.40 6.93
CA ALA A 38 8.58 8.94 5.61
C ALA A 38 7.46 8.70 4.59
N ALA A 39 6.92 7.49 4.54
CA ALA A 39 5.81 7.14 3.65
C ALA A 39 4.53 7.93 3.98
N ILE A 40 4.21 8.12 5.27
CA ILE A 40 3.04 8.90 5.71
C ILE A 40 3.16 10.37 5.30
N ARG A 41 4.31 10.98 5.55
CA ARG A 41 4.55 12.38 5.13
C ARG A 41 4.43 12.53 3.62
N LEU A 42 4.99 11.57 2.88
CA LEU A 42 4.94 11.58 1.42
C LEU A 42 3.52 11.39 0.89
N VAL A 43 2.76 10.41 1.39
CA VAL A 43 1.39 10.19 0.92
C VAL A 43 0.51 11.41 1.19
N ASN A 44 0.65 12.05 2.35
CA ASN A 44 -0.07 13.28 2.67
C ASN A 44 0.28 14.42 1.68
N LYS A 45 1.57 14.58 1.36
CA LYS A 45 2.04 15.55 0.36
C LYS A 45 1.43 15.26 -1.03
N LEU A 46 1.47 14.00 -1.48
CA LEU A 46 0.94 13.60 -2.80
C LEU A 46 -0.57 13.86 -2.93
N TYR A 47 -1.33 13.65 -1.84
CA TYR A 47 -2.75 13.98 -1.84
C TYR A 47 -3.00 15.49 -1.83
N ALA A 48 -2.23 16.26 -1.06
CA ALA A 48 -2.33 17.72 -1.04
C ALA A 48 -1.99 18.34 -2.41
N GLU A 49 -1.00 17.79 -3.10
CA GLU A 49 -0.58 18.21 -4.45
C GLU A 49 -1.45 17.61 -5.57
N ASN A 50 -2.38 16.71 -5.26
CA ASN A 50 -3.25 16.01 -6.20
C ASN A 50 -2.48 15.40 -7.40
N ARG A 51 -1.40 14.72 -7.14
CA ARG A 51 -0.53 14.08 -8.16
C ARG A 51 -0.18 12.64 -7.85
N ASN A 52 0.30 11.94 -8.85
CA ASN A 52 0.90 10.61 -8.69
C ASN A 52 2.37 10.72 -8.22
N PRO A 53 2.90 9.68 -7.56
CA PRO A 53 4.30 9.62 -7.16
C PRO A 53 5.23 9.44 -8.36
N SER A 54 6.46 9.94 -8.25
CA SER A 54 7.57 9.53 -9.09
C SER A 54 8.05 8.12 -8.73
N ALA A 55 8.92 7.50 -9.55
CA ALA A 55 9.50 6.20 -9.27
C ALA A 55 10.29 6.17 -7.94
N GLU A 56 10.97 7.26 -7.58
CA GLU A 56 11.67 7.38 -6.30
C GLU A 56 10.69 7.50 -5.12
N GLU A 57 9.62 8.26 -5.31
CA GLU A 57 8.55 8.39 -4.32
C GLU A 57 7.80 7.06 -4.13
N GLN A 58 7.58 6.28 -5.20
CA GLN A 58 7.04 4.92 -5.09
C GLN A 58 7.94 4.01 -4.24
N ARG A 59 9.27 4.09 -4.39
CA ARG A 59 10.21 3.37 -3.51
C ARG A 59 10.04 3.76 -2.05
N THR A 60 9.88 5.05 -1.76
CA THR A 60 9.64 5.52 -0.39
C THR A 60 8.31 5.00 0.16
N LEU A 61 7.22 5.07 -0.63
CA LEU A 61 5.92 4.54 -0.22
C LEU A 61 5.94 3.03 0.01
N SER A 62 6.65 2.27 -0.83
CA SER A 62 6.76 0.81 -0.71
C SER A 62 7.51 0.34 0.54
N GLN A 63 8.24 1.24 1.21
CA GLN A 63 8.89 0.96 2.49
C GLN A 63 7.95 1.07 3.71
N PHE A 64 6.69 1.39 3.51
CA PHE A 64 5.70 1.33 4.57
C PHE A 64 5.40 -0.14 4.91
N VAL A 65 5.70 -0.52 6.14
CA VAL A 65 5.58 -1.92 6.60
C VAL A 65 4.42 -2.12 7.58
N GLY A 66 3.57 -1.12 7.77
CA GLY A 66 2.52 -1.17 8.77
C GLY A 66 3.06 -1.14 10.20
N TRP A 67 2.21 -1.51 11.14
CA TRP A 67 2.50 -1.37 12.57
C TRP A 67 2.76 -2.70 13.29
N GLY A 68 2.72 -3.81 12.56
CA GLY A 68 3.05 -5.13 13.10
C GLY A 68 4.44 -5.14 13.75
N GLY A 69 4.50 -5.56 15.03
CA GLY A 69 5.74 -5.56 15.79
C GLY A 69 6.27 -4.19 16.22
N LEU A 70 5.49 -3.10 16.04
CA LEU A 70 5.83 -1.74 16.47
C LEU A 70 4.98 -1.23 17.65
N ALA A 71 4.32 -2.12 18.40
CA ALA A 71 3.42 -1.75 19.49
C ALA A 71 4.03 -0.79 20.53
N LYS A 72 5.36 -0.87 20.73
CA LYS A 72 6.07 0.00 21.68
C LYS A 72 6.00 1.50 21.35
N VAL A 73 5.76 1.88 20.09
CA VAL A 73 5.62 3.30 19.70
C VAL A 73 4.31 3.91 20.18
N PHE A 74 3.30 3.08 20.50
CA PHE A 74 1.99 3.52 20.99
C PHE A 74 1.91 3.55 22.52
N ASP A 75 2.98 3.18 23.23
CA ASP A 75 3.07 3.22 24.69
C ASP A 75 3.67 4.54 25.15
N GLU A 76 2.82 5.44 25.66
CA GLU A 76 3.20 6.76 26.19
C GLU A 76 4.23 6.69 27.32
N LYS A 77 4.23 5.59 28.08
CA LYS A 77 5.12 5.39 29.22
C LYS A 77 6.49 4.83 28.81
N ASN A 78 6.66 4.48 27.54
CA ASN A 78 7.91 3.90 27.07
C ASN A 78 8.96 4.97 26.77
N GLU A 79 9.82 5.26 27.74
CA GLU A 79 10.86 6.29 27.62
C GLU A 79 11.79 6.06 26.40
N SER A 80 12.04 4.81 25.97
CA SER A 80 12.89 4.52 24.82
C SER A 80 12.23 4.88 23.47
N TRP A 81 10.92 5.14 23.47
CA TRP A 81 10.13 5.48 22.28
C TRP A 81 9.41 6.84 22.40
N LYS A 82 9.71 7.60 23.42
CA LYS A 82 9.03 8.87 23.74
C LYS A 82 9.04 9.89 22.58
N LYS A 83 10.17 10.00 21.87
CA LYS A 83 10.28 10.91 20.72
C LYS A 83 9.41 10.44 19.55
N GLU A 84 9.45 9.17 19.25
CA GLU A 84 8.68 8.57 18.16
C GLU A 84 7.18 8.56 18.48
N TYR A 85 6.80 8.34 19.75
CA TYR A 85 5.42 8.49 20.20
C TYR A 85 4.90 9.90 19.93
N ALA A 86 5.63 10.93 20.36
CA ALA A 86 5.24 12.32 20.15
C ALA A 86 5.16 12.69 18.66
N GLU A 87 6.13 12.23 17.85
CA GLU A 87 6.14 12.44 16.41
C GLU A 87 4.90 11.80 15.77
N LEU A 88 4.59 10.55 16.10
CA LEU A 88 3.44 9.83 15.54
C LEU A 88 2.12 10.50 15.91
N LYS A 89 1.96 10.90 17.18
CA LYS A 89 0.77 11.64 17.65
C LYS A 89 0.56 12.96 16.91
N SER A 90 1.63 13.65 16.54
CA SER A 90 1.54 14.91 15.79
C SER A 90 1.29 14.71 14.29
N LEU A 91 1.60 13.52 13.76
CA LEU A 91 1.54 13.22 12.34
C LEU A 91 0.20 12.64 11.89
N LEU A 92 -0.44 11.84 12.75
CA LEU A 92 -1.69 11.14 12.45
C LEU A 92 -2.91 11.91 13.02
N SER A 93 -4.03 11.80 12.33
CA SER A 93 -5.32 12.13 12.91
C SER A 93 -5.64 11.19 14.08
N THR A 94 -6.57 11.55 14.94
CA THR A 94 -7.00 10.68 16.05
C THR A 94 -7.50 9.34 15.51
N GLU A 95 -8.24 9.34 14.42
CA GLU A 95 -8.78 8.15 13.80
C GLU A 95 -7.66 7.25 13.22
N ASP A 96 -6.78 7.81 12.39
CA ASP A 96 -5.64 7.06 11.81
C ASP A 96 -4.71 6.53 12.92
N TYR A 97 -4.56 7.29 14.04
CA TYR A 97 -3.76 6.84 15.18
C TYR A 97 -4.37 5.61 15.86
N GLU A 98 -5.67 5.62 16.15
CA GLU A 98 -6.34 4.48 16.78
C GLU A 98 -6.40 3.26 15.85
N GLN A 99 -6.60 3.45 14.55
CA GLN A 99 -6.49 2.38 13.57
C GLN A 99 -5.07 1.79 13.55
N ALA A 100 -4.05 2.62 13.48
CA ALA A 100 -2.65 2.20 13.51
C ALA A 100 -2.32 1.42 14.78
N ARG A 101 -2.78 1.90 15.95
CA ARG A 101 -2.60 1.24 17.25
C ARG A 101 -3.27 -0.13 17.30
N SER A 102 -4.51 -0.23 16.83
CA SER A 102 -5.27 -1.50 16.83
C SER A 102 -4.66 -2.52 15.89
N SER A 103 -4.03 -2.08 14.79
CA SER A 103 -3.42 -2.96 13.79
C SER A 103 -2.09 -3.58 14.22
N THR A 104 -1.51 -3.16 15.36
CA THR A 104 -0.18 -3.63 15.82
C THR A 104 -0.10 -5.14 16.04
N LEU A 105 -1.23 -5.81 16.27
CA LEU A 105 -1.33 -7.26 16.48
C LEU A 105 -1.62 -8.03 15.19
N ASN A 106 -2.19 -7.38 14.18
CA ASN A 106 -2.80 -8.06 13.02
C ASN A 106 -2.19 -7.64 11.68
N ALA A 107 -1.52 -6.48 11.58
CA ALA A 107 -1.00 -5.97 10.32
C ALA A 107 0.38 -6.58 10.00
N TYR A 108 0.36 -7.82 9.52
CA TYR A 108 1.53 -8.48 8.95
C TYR A 108 1.29 -8.69 7.46
N TYR A 109 2.16 -8.13 6.64
CA TYR A 109 2.06 -8.30 5.19
C TYR A 109 2.62 -9.66 4.76
N THR A 110 1.97 -10.25 3.75
CA THR A 110 2.40 -11.53 3.19
C THR A 110 3.80 -11.42 2.60
N ALA A 111 4.68 -12.34 2.98
CA ALA A 111 6.06 -12.35 2.52
C ALA A 111 6.16 -12.64 1.01
N LYS A 112 7.18 -12.07 0.36
CA LYS A 112 7.45 -12.22 -1.08
C LYS A 112 7.47 -13.67 -1.54
N ASP A 113 8.13 -14.55 -0.79
CA ASP A 113 8.27 -15.96 -1.17
C ASP A 113 6.92 -16.69 -1.16
N VAL A 114 6.04 -16.36 -0.20
CA VAL A 114 4.67 -16.91 -0.15
C VAL A 114 3.87 -16.43 -1.35
N ILE A 115 3.93 -15.15 -1.67
CA ILE A 115 3.27 -14.57 -2.85
C ILE A 115 3.80 -15.23 -4.14
N GLY A 116 5.11 -15.39 -4.26
CA GLY A 116 5.74 -16.07 -5.39
C GLY A 116 5.28 -17.52 -5.54
N GLY A 117 5.13 -18.25 -4.43
CA GLY A 117 4.56 -19.60 -4.42
C GLY A 117 3.12 -19.65 -4.93
N ILE A 118 2.28 -18.70 -4.49
CA ILE A 118 0.89 -18.59 -4.93
C ILE A 118 0.83 -18.29 -6.45
N TYR A 119 1.62 -17.35 -6.95
CA TYR A 119 1.65 -17.05 -8.39
C TYR A 119 2.19 -18.22 -9.21
N THR A 120 3.15 -18.97 -8.68
CA THR A 120 3.63 -20.20 -9.32
C THR A 120 2.50 -21.24 -9.46
N ALA A 121 1.68 -21.40 -8.41
CA ALA A 121 0.52 -22.29 -8.45
C ALA A 121 -0.53 -21.81 -9.48
N LEU A 122 -0.86 -20.52 -9.45
CA LEU A 122 -1.81 -19.92 -10.41
C LEU A 122 -1.35 -20.12 -11.88
N ASN A 123 -0.06 -19.95 -12.15
CA ASN A 123 0.50 -20.18 -13.47
C ASN A 123 0.36 -21.66 -13.90
N ARG A 124 0.56 -22.61 -12.98
CA ARG A 124 0.32 -24.04 -13.23
C ARG A 124 -1.15 -24.36 -13.53
N PHE A 125 -2.08 -23.61 -12.96
CA PHE A 125 -3.51 -23.70 -13.30
C PHE A 125 -3.88 -22.96 -14.60
N GLY A 126 -2.90 -22.41 -15.31
CA GLY A 126 -3.11 -21.75 -16.60
C GLY A 126 -3.58 -20.29 -16.49
N VAL A 127 -3.53 -19.69 -15.30
CA VAL A 127 -3.87 -18.27 -15.13
C VAL A 127 -2.82 -17.41 -15.83
N LYS A 128 -3.26 -16.59 -16.77
CA LYS A 128 -2.43 -15.65 -17.55
C LYS A 128 -3.04 -14.26 -17.52
N GLY A 129 -2.63 -13.33 -18.38
CA GLY A 129 -3.17 -11.99 -18.46
C GLY A 129 -4.66 -11.91 -18.86
N ASN A 130 -5.16 -10.68 -18.95
CA ASN A 130 -6.55 -10.34 -19.28
C ASN A 130 -7.61 -10.82 -18.26
N ASN A 131 -7.23 -10.94 -16.99
CA ASN A 131 -8.14 -11.31 -15.91
C ASN A 131 -8.69 -10.08 -15.17
N ARG A 132 -9.71 -10.33 -14.35
CA ARG A 132 -10.09 -9.46 -13.24
C ARG A 132 -9.57 -10.08 -11.97
N ILE A 133 -8.74 -9.32 -11.25
CA ILE A 133 -8.06 -9.80 -10.05
C ILE A 133 -8.49 -8.93 -8.89
N LEU A 134 -9.05 -9.55 -7.87
CA LEU A 134 -9.50 -8.90 -6.65
C LEU A 134 -8.62 -9.32 -5.48
N GLU A 135 -8.10 -8.34 -4.76
CA GLU A 135 -7.44 -8.48 -3.47
C GLU A 135 -8.33 -7.84 -2.39
N PRO A 136 -9.08 -8.64 -1.62
CA PRO A 136 -10.13 -8.12 -0.71
C PRO A 136 -9.60 -7.53 0.60
N ALA A 137 -8.32 -7.72 0.91
CA ALA A 137 -7.61 -7.17 2.07
C ALA A 137 -6.17 -6.86 1.67
N MET A 138 -6.03 -5.87 0.77
CA MET A 138 -4.80 -5.71 -0.01
C MET A 138 -3.59 -5.20 0.77
N GLY A 139 -3.80 -4.62 1.95
CA GLY A 139 -2.74 -3.92 2.65
C GLY A 139 -2.12 -2.85 1.77
N THR A 140 -0.79 -2.82 1.68
CA THR A 140 -0.07 -1.96 0.74
C THR A 140 -0.02 -2.49 -0.70
N GLY A 141 -0.66 -3.64 -0.97
CA GLY A 141 -0.76 -4.21 -2.31
C GLY A 141 0.42 -5.08 -2.73
N ASN A 142 1.02 -5.83 -1.80
CA ASN A 142 2.15 -6.71 -2.10
C ASN A 142 1.82 -7.72 -3.21
N PHE A 143 0.60 -8.28 -3.22
CA PHE A 143 0.17 -9.19 -4.31
C PHE A 143 0.22 -8.50 -5.68
N PHE A 144 -0.18 -7.24 -5.78
CA PHE A 144 -0.08 -6.51 -7.05
C PHE A 144 1.37 -6.21 -7.42
N GLY A 145 2.19 -5.81 -6.44
CA GLY A 145 3.58 -5.43 -6.67
C GLY A 145 4.50 -6.58 -7.04
N PHE A 146 4.22 -7.79 -6.57
CA PHE A 146 4.97 -9.01 -6.93
C PHE A 146 4.29 -9.84 -8.01
N MET A 147 3.24 -9.31 -8.66
CA MET A 147 2.52 -10.03 -9.71
C MET A 147 3.43 -10.24 -10.93
N PRO A 148 3.54 -11.49 -11.43
CA PRO A 148 4.26 -11.74 -12.68
C PRO A 148 3.65 -10.97 -13.86
N LYS A 149 4.50 -10.45 -14.73
CA LYS A 149 4.07 -9.65 -15.90
C LYS A 149 3.11 -10.41 -16.80
N GLU A 150 3.27 -11.73 -16.92
CA GLU A 150 2.39 -12.60 -17.70
C GLU A 150 0.95 -12.62 -17.17
N ILE A 151 0.75 -12.43 -15.86
CA ILE A 151 -0.57 -12.35 -15.21
C ILE A 151 -1.05 -10.90 -15.20
N ALA A 152 -0.17 -9.93 -14.96
CA ALA A 152 -0.51 -8.52 -14.92
C ALA A 152 -1.00 -7.98 -16.27
N ASN A 153 -0.43 -8.48 -17.38
CA ASN A 153 -0.67 -7.97 -18.72
C ASN A 153 -2.15 -8.03 -19.12
N GLY A 154 -2.74 -6.85 -19.37
CA GLY A 154 -4.16 -6.70 -19.71
C GLY A 154 -5.14 -7.00 -18.57
N SER A 155 -4.66 -7.33 -17.37
CA SER A 155 -5.51 -7.61 -16.22
C SER A 155 -6.01 -6.32 -15.57
N ARG A 156 -7.24 -6.37 -15.04
CA ARG A 156 -7.85 -5.29 -14.26
C ARG A 156 -7.73 -5.62 -12.79
N LEU A 157 -7.10 -4.73 -12.03
CA LEU A 157 -6.81 -4.93 -10.62
C LEU A 157 -7.84 -4.19 -9.76
N TYR A 158 -8.40 -4.90 -8.78
CA TYR A 158 -9.33 -4.38 -7.79
C TYR A 158 -8.77 -4.69 -6.41
N GLY A 159 -8.57 -3.65 -5.60
CA GLY A 159 -8.07 -3.79 -4.24
C GLY A 159 -9.04 -3.21 -3.24
N VAL A 160 -9.18 -3.84 -2.09
CA VAL A 160 -9.95 -3.31 -0.96
C VAL A 160 -9.05 -3.25 0.26
N GLU A 161 -9.09 -2.14 0.98
CA GLU A 161 -8.37 -1.95 2.23
C GLU A 161 -9.23 -1.18 3.21
N LEU A 162 -9.33 -1.69 4.43
CA LEU A 162 -10.13 -1.07 5.49
C LEU A 162 -9.41 0.12 6.12
N ASP A 163 -8.09 -0.03 6.35
CA ASP A 163 -7.28 1.02 6.96
C ASP A 163 -7.07 2.18 5.99
N ASN A 164 -7.50 3.36 6.39
CA ASN A 164 -7.48 4.56 5.55
C ASN A 164 -6.06 4.92 5.10
N LEU A 165 -5.10 4.91 6.01
CA LEU A 165 -3.72 5.28 5.71
C LEU A 165 -3.06 4.28 4.76
N THR A 166 -3.19 2.99 5.05
CA THR A 166 -2.66 1.90 4.23
C THR A 166 -3.29 1.91 2.84
N GLY A 167 -4.60 2.08 2.75
CA GLY A 167 -5.32 2.16 1.48
C GLY A 167 -4.93 3.37 0.62
N ARG A 168 -4.67 4.53 1.26
CA ARG A 168 -4.15 5.73 0.57
C ARG A 168 -2.74 5.50 0.00
N ILE A 169 -1.88 4.81 0.73
CA ILE A 169 -0.55 4.41 0.25
C ILE A 169 -0.70 3.46 -0.93
N ALA A 170 -1.53 2.41 -0.80
CA ALA A 170 -1.79 1.45 -1.87
C ALA A 170 -2.32 2.12 -3.14
N ALA A 171 -3.27 3.05 -3.01
CA ALA A 171 -3.81 3.78 -4.16
C ALA A 171 -2.75 4.63 -4.89
N LYS A 172 -1.73 5.12 -4.18
CA LYS A 172 -0.60 5.83 -4.81
C LYS A 172 0.44 4.88 -5.39
N LEU A 173 0.62 3.69 -4.83
CA LEU A 173 1.50 2.65 -5.38
C LEU A 173 0.91 2.02 -6.65
N TYR A 174 -0.42 1.90 -6.73
CA TYR A 174 -1.11 1.23 -7.85
C TYR A 174 -2.18 2.14 -8.47
N PRO A 175 -1.79 3.25 -9.12
CA PRO A 175 -2.72 4.23 -9.67
C PRO A 175 -3.57 3.71 -10.83
N GLN A 176 -3.22 2.55 -11.41
CA GLN A 176 -4.00 1.87 -12.45
C GLN A 176 -5.00 0.84 -11.87
N ALA A 177 -4.92 0.53 -10.58
CA ALA A 177 -5.86 -0.34 -9.90
C ALA A 177 -7.09 0.44 -9.40
N ASN A 178 -8.22 -0.25 -9.30
CA ASN A 178 -9.39 0.28 -8.60
C ASN A 178 -9.27 -0.06 -7.11
N VAL A 179 -8.76 0.86 -6.32
CA VAL A 179 -8.61 0.71 -4.87
C VAL A 179 -9.80 1.33 -4.17
N GLN A 180 -10.52 0.53 -3.36
CA GLN A 180 -11.61 0.97 -2.50
C GLN A 180 -11.15 0.93 -1.04
N ILE A 181 -11.24 2.08 -0.35
CA ILE A 181 -10.82 2.22 1.06
C ILE A 181 -12.08 2.15 1.93
N LYS A 182 -12.44 0.93 2.32
CA LYS A 182 -13.63 0.63 3.13
C LYS A 182 -13.68 -0.87 3.47
N GLY A 183 -14.65 -1.29 4.30
CA GLY A 183 -14.92 -2.70 4.55
C GLY A 183 -15.27 -3.45 3.26
N PHE A 184 -14.85 -4.71 3.15
CA PHE A 184 -15.15 -5.51 1.96
C PHE A 184 -16.64 -5.71 1.75
N GLU A 185 -17.41 -5.84 2.82
CA GLU A 185 -18.87 -5.96 2.85
C GLU A 185 -19.60 -4.76 2.22
N ASP A 186 -18.97 -3.58 2.22
CA ASP A 186 -19.52 -2.35 1.65
C ASP A 186 -19.08 -2.11 0.19
N THR A 187 -18.36 -3.07 -0.40
CA THR A 187 -17.82 -2.90 -1.75
C THR A 187 -18.81 -3.31 -2.83
N THR A 188 -18.68 -2.68 -3.98
CA THR A 188 -19.42 -3.05 -5.19
C THR A 188 -18.45 -3.15 -6.35
N PHE A 189 -18.47 -4.28 -7.03
CA PHE A 189 -17.64 -4.53 -8.20
C PHE A 189 -18.52 -4.67 -9.45
N PRO A 190 -17.99 -4.34 -10.65
CA PRO A 190 -18.73 -4.56 -11.89
C PRO A 190 -19.04 -6.04 -12.06
N ASN A 191 -20.34 -6.37 -12.20
CA ASN A 191 -20.74 -7.71 -12.57
C ASN A 191 -20.37 -7.99 -14.02
N ASP A 192 -19.89 -9.22 -14.28
CA ASP A 192 -19.81 -9.72 -15.64
C ASP A 192 -21.22 -10.02 -16.16
N LYS A 193 -21.61 -9.30 -17.23
CA LYS A 193 -22.68 -9.74 -18.12
C LYS A 193 -22.05 -10.34 -19.36
#